data_4d491ad75de6230535997a001128c0db
#
_entry.id   4d491ad75de6230535997a001128c0db
#
_cell.length_a   1.000
_cell.length_b   1.000
_cell.length_c   1.000
_cell.angle_alpha   90.00
_cell.angle_beta   90.00
_cell.angle_gamma   90.00
#
_symmetry.space_group_name_H-M   'P 1'
#
loop_
_entity.id
_entity.type
_entity.pdbx_description
1 polymer ?
#
loop_
_entity_poly.entity_id
_entity_poly.type
_entity_poly.pdbx_seq_one_letter_code
_entity_poly.pdbx_strand_id
1 'polypeptide(L)'
;SLSDITTSATPQKDGSYKIKGQKIFISGGDHEAAENFVHLTLARIEGAPSGTKGISLFVVPQHRPEGDHLVYNDVAAVADFQKLGQRGYSTVHLVYGENENCLGYLVGEPHQGLKYMFQMMNGARIDVGMTATSTATAAYYASLQYAKERPQGRKILNSGKKDISSEQTLIINHLDVRRMLLAQKAVIEGSLSLLIECAYHSDVAHCESGEAKEKHHQLLELLTPIAKTYPSEKGREAINYGLQILGGYGFCMDFPLQQYLRDIRIMSIYEGTTGIQSLDLLGRKIPMNNGQALQFLSADIMKYIQLASEYDSLKAYAQQLAQAMEDIQKALGYLMPYAMKGDFENYLADASIFMEMVSNVIIGYQWLKIGLKSVESLDLDGAEFAKSFYESKIVTMKYYYKYELTKVKSCLKTITNDDKLTLLDKDNDIF
;
A
#
# COMPACT_ATOMS: atom_id res chain seq x y z
N SER A 1 -7.30 10.66 16.61
CA SER A 1 -6.47 11.69 15.96
C SER A 1 -5.15 11.89 16.71
N LEU A 2 -4.05 12.17 15.99
CA LEU A 2 -2.76 12.46 16.64
C LEU A 2 -2.81 13.75 17.49
N SER A 3 -3.69 14.69 17.15
CA SER A 3 -3.91 15.91 17.95
C SER A 3 -4.43 15.63 19.36
N ASP A 4 -5.09 14.50 19.55
CA ASP A 4 -5.82 14.14 20.76
C ASP A 4 -5.03 13.15 21.65
N ILE A 5 -3.73 13.03 21.44
CA ILE A 5 -2.84 12.21 22.28
C ILE A 5 -2.91 12.70 23.73
N THR A 6 -3.30 11.78 24.61
CA THR A 6 -3.41 12.01 26.05
C THR A 6 -2.16 11.61 26.85
N THR A 7 -1.24 10.82 26.22
CA THR A 7 0.04 10.48 26.86
C THR A 7 0.84 11.73 27.13
N SER A 8 1.22 11.95 28.39
CA SER A 8 1.94 13.12 28.89
C SER A 8 3.39 12.81 29.23
N ALA A 9 4.21 13.84 29.21
CA ALA A 9 5.63 13.81 29.60
C ALA A 9 5.92 14.99 30.53
N THR A 10 6.27 14.72 31.78
CA THR A 10 6.60 15.74 32.79
C THR A 10 8.10 15.81 32.97
N PRO A 11 8.77 16.97 32.71
CA PRO A 11 10.21 17.15 32.84
C PRO A 11 10.73 16.81 34.24
N GLN A 12 11.91 16.17 34.33
CA GLN A 12 12.61 15.88 35.57
C GLN A 12 13.91 16.69 35.63
N LYS A 13 14.48 16.82 36.86
CA LYS A 13 15.69 17.63 37.10
C LYS A 13 16.95 17.07 36.42
N ASP A 14 16.98 15.78 36.15
CA ASP A 14 18.10 15.05 35.50
C ASP A 14 18.00 15.05 33.96
N GLY A 15 17.02 15.74 33.38
CA GLY A 15 16.81 15.79 31.93
C GLY A 15 15.94 14.64 31.38
N SER A 16 15.55 13.67 32.21
CA SER A 16 14.55 12.68 31.85
C SER A 16 13.12 13.24 31.92
N TYR A 17 12.14 12.46 31.49
CA TYR A 17 10.72 12.81 31.56
C TYR A 17 9.93 11.67 32.20
N LYS A 18 9.05 11.98 33.14
CA LYS A 18 8.03 11.02 33.56
C LYS A 18 6.96 10.88 32.49
N ILE A 19 6.81 9.68 31.97
CA ILE A 19 5.79 9.34 30.95
C ILE A 19 4.56 8.73 31.64
N LYS A 20 3.37 9.24 31.30
CA LYS A 20 2.11 8.72 31.81
C LYS A 20 1.07 8.64 30.68
N GLY A 21 0.44 7.47 30.52
CA GLY A 21 -0.60 7.25 29.52
C GLY A 21 -0.67 5.84 28.99
N GLN A 22 -1.28 5.69 27.83
CA GLN A 22 -1.49 4.35 27.24
C GLN A 22 -1.33 4.40 25.72
N LYS A 23 -0.99 3.25 25.14
CA LYS A 23 -0.92 3.00 23.70
C LYS A 23 -1.57 1.66 23.39
N ILE A 24 -2.42 1.63 22.37
CA ILE A 24 -3.12 0.41 21.94
C ILE A 24 -2.64 -0.04 20.57
N PHE A 25 -2.89 -1.31 20.25
CA PHE A 25 -2.52 -1.95 18.98
C PHE A 25 -1.00 -1.92 18.71
N ILE A 26 -0.19 -2.12 19.77
CA ILE A 26 1.27 -2.15 19.63
C ILE A 26 1.69 -3.55 19.23
N SER A 27 2.10 -3.69 17.96
CA SER A 27 2.56 -4.96 17.40
C SER A 27 3.92 -5.34 17.95
N GLY A 28 4.06 -6.58 18.45
CA GLY A 28 5.29 -7.07 19.04
C GLY A 28 5.71 -6.30 20.32
N GLY A 29 4.76 -5.67 20.99
CA GLY A 29 5.07 -4.82 22.16
C GLY A 29 5.36 -5.58 23.44
N ASP A 30 5.17 -6.90 23.45
CA ASP A 30 5.53 -7.79 24.57
C ASP A 30 5.68 -9.23 24.07
N HIS A 31 6.82 -9.88 24.38
CA HIS A 31 7.11 -11.28 24.10
C HIS A 31 8.40 -11.72 24.83
N GLU A 32 8.66 -13.01 24.90
CA GLU A 32 9.82 -13.60 25.61
C GLU A 32 11.08 -13.76 24.71
N ALA A 33 11.06 -13.28 23.46
CA ALA A 33 12.18 -13.45 22.52
C ALA A 33 13.29 -12.38 22.68
N ALA A 34 13.08 -11.36 23.51
CA ALA A 34 14.02 -10.31 23.79
C ALA A 34 14.09 -10.02 25.30
N GLU A 35 15.27 -9.60 25.77
CA GLU A 35 15.47 -9.26 27.19
C GLU A 35 14.83 -7.93 27.59
N ASN A 36 14.62 -7.04 26.61
CA ASN A 36 14.05 -5.72 26.85
C ASN A 36 13.34 -5.19 25.61
N PHE A 37 12.42 -4.26 25.83
CA PHE A 37 11.75 -3.48 24.79
C PHE A 37 12.12 -2.02 24.92
N VAL A 38 12.35 -1.36 23.78
CA VAL A 38 12.63 0.06 23.72
C VAL A 38 11.61 0.71 22.79
N HIS A 39 10.68 1.43 23.37
CA HIS A 39 9.57 2.03 22.64
C HIS A 39 9.92 3.45 22.17
N LEU A 40 9.66 3.76 20.91
CA LEU A 40 9.55 5.14 20.42
C LEU A 40 8.12 5.64 20.66
N THR A 41 7.96 6.51 21.62
CA THR A 41 6.64 6.91 22.14
C THR A 41 6.38 8.39 21.90
N LEU A 42 5.26 8.70 21.22
CA LEU A 42 4.78 10.07 21.12
C LEU A 42 4.05 10.45 22.40
N ALA A 43 4.45 11.58 22.98
CA ALA A 43 3.80 12.16 24.16
C ALA A 43 3.80 13.68 24.08
N ARG A 44 2.96 14.30 24.90
CA ARG A 44 2.87 15.76 25.02
C ARG A 44 3.61 16.20 26.28
N ILE A 45 4.61 17.07 26.13
CA ILE A 45 5.28 17.69 27.26
C ILE A 45 4.27 18.59 27.99
N GLU A 46 4.29 18.60 29.31
CA GLU A 46 3.45 19.44 30.14
C GLU A 46 3.64 20.93 29.78
N GLY A 47 2.55 21.65 29.53
CA GLY A 47 2.57 23.02 29.06
C GLY A 47 2.81 23.21 27.55
N ALA A 48 2.96 22.13 26.76
CA ALA A 48 3.13 22.21 25.31
C ALA A 48 1.86 22.71 24.59
N PRO A 49 2.00 23.29 23.38
CA PRO A 49 0.86 23.69 22.57
C PRO A 49 -0.12 22.54 22.32
N SER A 50 -1.41 22.87 22.15
CA SER A 50 -2.44 21.93 21.75
C SER A 50 -2.25 21.44 20.30
N GLY A 51 -2.91 20.36 19.93
CA GLY A 51 -2.85 19.80 18.57
C GLY A 51 -1.52 19.11 18.27
N THR A 52 -1.23 18.93 17.00
CA THR A 52 -0.05 18.16 16.53
C THR A 52 1.28 18.89 16.79
N LYS A 53 1.27 20.21 16.91
CA LYS A 53 2.47 21.04 17.12
C LYS A 53 3.09 20.90 18.53
N GLY A 54 2.39 20.28 19.48
CA GLY A 54 2.91 20.08 20.84
C GLY A 54 3.40 18.65 21.12
N ILE A 55 3.49 17.80 20.08
CA ILE A 55 3.87 16.40 20.24
C ILE A 55 5.39 16.24 20.14
N SER A 56 5.96 15.55 21.11
CA SER A 56 7.38 15.19 21.18
C SER A 56 7.58 13.68 21.10
N LEU A 57 8.76 13.22 20.72
CA LEU A 57 9.12 11.80 20.62
C LEU A 57 10.07 11.44 21.77
N PHE A 58 9.83 10.28 22.38
CA PHE A 58 10.62 9.80 23.49
C PHE A 58 11.07 8.36 23.24
N VAL A 59 12.29 8.03 23.69
CA VAL A 59 12.72 6.65 23.93
C VAL A 59 12.25 6.25 25.31
N VAL A 60 11.46 5.18 25.39
CA VAL A 60 10.92 4.67 26.65
C VAL A 60 11.22 3.17 26.73
N PRO A 61 12.28 2.74 27.44
CA PRO A 61 12.56 1.33 27.62
C PRO A 61 11.58 0.69 28.62
N GLN A 62 11.26 -0.59 28.45
CA GLN A 62 10.47 -1.35 29.44
C GLN A 62 11.28 -1.61 30.72
N HIS A 63 12.57 -1.87 30.55
CA HIS A 63 13.55 -1.93 31.64
C HIS A 63 14.66 -0.93 31.36
N ARG A 64 14.88 0.02 32.29
CA ARG A 64 15.91 1.04 32.16
C ARG A 64 17.20 0.62 32.85
N PRO A 65 18.37 1.03 32.37
CA PRO A 65 19.63 0.78 33.03
C PRO A 65 19.72 1.57 34.35
N GLU A 66 20.16 0.89 35.40
CA GLU A 66 20.51 1.47 36.69
C GLU A 66 21.82 0.84 37.16
N GLY A 67 22.95 1.52 36.96
CA GLY A 67 24.29 0.93 37.07
C GLY A 67 24.45 -0.22 36.07
N ASP A 68 24.84 -1.40 36.57
CA ASP A 68 25.06 -2.61 35.76
C ASP A 68 23.81 -3.49 35.63
N HIS A 69 22.64 -3.04 36.07
CA HIS A 69 21.42 -3.80 36.11
C HIS A 69 20.32 -3.12 35.31
N LEU A 70 19.34 -3.93 34.83
CA LEU A 70 18.11 -3.47 34.25
C LEU A 70 17.02 -3.48 35.32
N VAL A 71 16.36 -2.34 35.54
CA VAL A 71 15.21 -2.21 36.45
C VAL A 71 13.92 -1.93 35.69
N TYR A 72 12.82 -2.49 36.15
CA TYR A 72 11.52 -2.31 35.54
C TYR A 72 11.13 -0.81 35.50
N ASN A 73 10.72 -0.34 34.35
CA ASN A 73 10.47 1.08 34.08
C ASN A 73 8.96 1.42 34.03
N ASP A 74 8.12 0.67 34.73
CA ASP A 74 6.69 0.92 34.82
C ASP A 74 6.01 1.04 33.43
N VAL A 75 6.35 0.09 32.55
CA VAL A 75 5.74 -0.11 31.22
C VAL A 75 5.12 -1.50 31.16
N ALA A 76 3.82 -1.60 31.24
CA ALA A 76 3.09 -2.88 31.31
C ALA A 76 2.27 -3.15 30.05
N ALA A 77 2.31 -4.41 29.57
CA ALA A 77 1.33 -4.93 28.62
C ALA A 77 0.13 -5.45 29.41
N VAL A 78 -1.00 -4.77 29.32
CA VAL A 78 -2.20 -5.09 30.11
C VAL A 78 -3.23 -5.91 29.37
N ALA A 79 -3.14 -6.01 28.05
CA ALA A 79 -3.98 -6.87 27.23
C ALA A 79 -3.25 -7.26 25.92
N ASP A 80 -3.54 -8.48 25.42
CA ASP A 80 -3.17 -8.95 24.09
C ASP A 80 -4.44 -9.13 23.24
N PHE A 81 -4.46 -8.50 22.07
CA PHE A 81 -5.64 -8.50 21.20
C PHE A 81 -5.74 -9.80 20.39
N GLN A 82 -6.90 -10.44 20.44
CA GLN A 82 -7.23 -11.55 19.55
C GLN A 82 -7.49 -11.01 18.13
N LYS A 83 -6.75 -11.51 17.13
CA LYS A 83 -6.72 -10.94 15.78
C LYS A 83 -7.35 -11.85 14.74
N LEU A 84 -7.86 -11.25 13.67
CA LEU A 84 -8.34 -11.95 12.48
C LEU A 84 -7.22 -12.77 11.81
N GLY A 85 -6.06 -12.16 11.62
CA GLY A 85 -4.85 -12.71 10.99
C GLY A 85 -3.58 -12.24 11.71
N GLN A 86 -2.42 -12.56 11.12
CA GLN A 86 -1.09 -12.24 11.69
C GLN A 86 -0.98 -12.62 13.17
N ARG A 87 -1.43 -13.83 13.51
CA ARG A 87 -1.51 -14.31 14.90
C ARG A 87 -0.18 -14.78 15.48
N GLY A 88 0.90 -14.79 14.66
CA GLY A 88 2.22 -15.25 15.06
C GLY A 88 3.00 -14.27 15.96
N TYR A 89 2.46 -13.07 16.22
CA TYR A 89 3.02 -12.11 17.17
C TYR A 89 1.92 -11.47 18.01
N SER A 90 2.28 -11.00 19.20
CA SER A 90 1.38 -10.26 20.09
C SER A 90 1.03 -8.89 19.49
N THR A 91 -0.15 -8.39 19.83
CA THR A 91 -0.55 -7.00 19.60
C THR A 91 -1.18 -6.51 20.88
N VAL A 92 -0.49 -5.64 21.60
CA VAL A 92 -0.79 -5.36 22.99
C VAL A 92 -1.31 -3.97 23.24
N HIS A 93 -1.93 -3.80 24.39
CA HIS A 93 -2.24 -2.54 25.03
C HIS A 93 -1.14 -2.26 26.06
N LEU A 94 -0.37 -1.20 25.83
CA LEU A 94 0.68 -0.74 26.76
C LEU A 94 0.17 0.38 27.65
N VAL A 95 0.52 0.30 28.93
CA VAL A 95 0.31 1.36 29.92
C VAL A 95 1.67 1.82 30.43
N TYR A 96 1.86 3.12 30.49
CA TYR A 96 3.07 3.79 30.95
C TYR A 96 2.79 4.55 32.23
N GLY A 97 3.60 4.35 33.26
CA GLY A 97 3.59 5.17 34.47
C GLY A 97 2.36 4.98 35.35
N GLU A 98 1.83 3.75 35.47
CA GLU A 98 0.73 3.43 36.38
C GLU A 98 1.12 3.69 37.86
N ASN A 99 2.37 3.37 38.22
CA ASN A 99 2.95 3.62 39.54
C ASN A 99 3.83 4.90 39.56
N GLU A 100 3.66 5.78 38.58
CA GLU A 100 4.40 7.07 38.48
C GLU A 100 5.95 6.93 38.40
N ASN A 101 6.43 5.78 37.93
CA ASN A 101 7.87 5.47 37.86
C ASN A 101 8.39 5.19 36.42
N CYS A 102 7.65 5.59 35.39
CA CYS A 102 8.09 5.43 34.00
C CYS A 102 8.91 6.63 33.56
N LEU A 103 10.18 6.40 33.18
CA LEU A 103 11.07 7.41 32.64
C LEU A 103 11.24 7.23 31.13
N GLY A 104 11.22 8.36 30.41
CA GLY A 104 11.50 8.46 28.98
C GLY A 104 12.52 9.53 28.70
N TYR A 105 13.18 9.40 27.56
CA TYR A 105 14.26 10.31 27.12
C TYR A 105 13.88 10.96 25.80
N LEU A 106 13.97 12.30 25.75
CA LEU A 106 13.56 13.07 24.57
C LEU A 106 14.45 12.74 23.37
N VAL A 107 13.84 12.53 22.21
CA VAL A 107 14.53 12.36 20.91
C VAL A 107 14.50 13.70 20.19
N GLY A 108 15.68 14.25 19.94
CA GLY A 108 15.85 15.54 19.28
C GLY A 108 15.23 16.70 20.04
N GLU A 109 14.57 17.62 19.33
CA GLU A 109 14.02 18.85 19.91
C GLU A 109 12.56 18.67 20.37
N PRO A 110 12.14 19.36 21.45
CA PRO A 110 10.74 19.38 21.85
C PRO A 110 9.81 19.81 20.71
N HIS A 111 8.61 19.23 20.69
CA HIS A 111 7.54 19.59 19.73
C HIS A 111 7.84 19.23 18.26
N GLN A 112 8.91 18.46 17.99
CA GLN A 112 9.26 17.96 16.67
C GLN A 112 8.98 16.45 16.50
N GLY A 113 8.26 15.83 17.44
CA GLY A 113 8.09 14.37 17.50
C GLY A 113 7.47 13.78 16.23
N LEU A 114 6.50 14.45 15.62
CA LEU A 114 5.92 13.97 14.37
C LEU A 114 6.90 14.01 13.20
N LYS A 115 7.73 15.06 13.11
CA LYS A 115 8.77 15.17 12.07
C LYS A 115 9.73 13.96 12.12
N TYR A 116 10.18 13.58 13.30
CA TYR A 116 11.06 12.42 13.48
C TYR A 116 10.34 11.11 13.21
N MET A 117 9.09 10.97 13.66
CA MET A 117 8.29 9.78 13.40
C MET A 117 8.01 9.57 11.91
N PHE A 118 7.75 10.63 11.15
CA PHE A 118 7.49 10.53 9.71
C PHE A 118 8.68 10.02 8.90
N GLN A 119 9.91 10.24 9.34
CA GLN A 119 11.10 9.67 8.69
C GLN A 119 11.07 8.13 8.68
N MET A 120 10.54 7.52 9.72
CA MET A 120 10.38 6.06 9.83
C MET A 120 9.13 5.57 9.09
N MET A 121 8.04 6.35 9.09
CA MET A 121 6.74 5.91 8.55
C MET A 121 6.71 5.74 7.03
N ASN A 122 7.48 6.51 6.27
CA ASN A 122 7.49 6.37 4.81
C ASN A 122 8.11 5.02 4.39
N GLY A 123 9.20 4.61 5.02
CA GLY A 123 9.77 3.27 4.84
C GLY A 123 8.76 2.18 5.21
N ALA A 124 8.14 2.27 6.39
CA ALA A 124 7.15 1.32 6.86
C ALA A 124 5.94 1.16 5.90
N ARG A 125 5.50 2.23 5.25
CA ARG A 125 4.41 2.17 4.25
C ARG A 125 4.80 1.37 3.00
N ILE A 126 6.03 1.51 2.53
CA ILE A 126 6.56 0.73 1.41
C ILE A 126 6.69 -0.75 1.82
N ASP A 127 7.18 -1.02 3.03
CA ASP A 127 7.27 -2.37 3.58
C ASP A 127 5.90 -3.05 3.69
N VAL A 128 4.86 -2.32 4.07
CA VAL A 128 3.47 -2.80 4.05
C VAL A 128 3.04 -3.19 2.64
N GLY A 129 3.35 -2.35 1.63
CA GLY A 129 3.09 -2.67 0.22
C GLY A 129 3.84 -3.91 -0.24
N MET A 130 5.12 -4.06 0.15
CA MET A 130 5.94 -5.22 -0.15
C MET A 130 5.40 -6.49 0.51
N THR A 131 5.02 -6.41 1.78
CA THR A 131 4.42 -7.54 2.52
C THR A 131 3.10 -7.98 1.88
N ALA A 132 2.25 -7.03 1.47
CA ALA A 132 1.01 -7.32 0.75
C ALA A 132 1.28 -8.02 -0.59
N THR A 133 2.25 -7.51 -1.37
CA THR A 133 2.65 -8.10 -2.64
C THR A 133 3.21 -9.51 -2.47
N SER A 134 4.07 -9.72 -1.48
CA SER A 134 4.68 -11.03 -1.19
C SER A 134 3.64 -12.04 -0.75
N THR A 135 2.69 -11.66 0.12
CA THR A 135 1.59 -12.52 0.56
C THR A 135 0.69 -12.92 -0.62
N ALA A 136 0.35 -11.96 -1.49
CA ALA A 136 -0.44 -12.23 -2.69
C ALA A 136 0.33 -13.10 -3.71
N THR A 137 1.66 -12.93 -3.79
CA THR A 137 2.52 -13.77 -4.63
C THR A 137 2.54 -15.22 -4.17
N ALA A 138 2.64 -15.46 -2.86
CA ALA A 138 2.56 -16.81 -2.31
C ALA A 138 1.21 -17.48 -2.62
N ALA A 139 0.10 -16.73 -2.52
CA ALA A 139 -1.23 -17.20 -2.87
C ALA A 139 -1.35 -17.52 -4.37
N TYR A 140 -0.76 -16.67 -5.24
CA TYR A 140 -0.74 -16.92 -6.69
C TYR A 140 -0.03 -18.23 -7.04
N TYR A 141 1.15 -18.46 -6.52
CA TYR A 141 1.90 -19.67 -6.82
C TYR A 141 1.20 -20.92 -6.29
N ALA A 142 0.61 -20.87 -5.10
CA ALA A 142 -0.17 -21.98 -4.55
C ALA A 142 -1.40 -22.28 -5.43
N SER A 143 -2.14 -21.27 -5.87
CA SER A 143 -3.31 -21.46 -6.75
C SER A 143 -2.92 -21.90 -8.17
N LEU A 144 -1.80 -21.42 -8.70
CA LEU A 144 -1.26 -21.84 -9.99
C LEU A 144 -0.86 -23.33 -9.98
N GLN A 145 -0.16 -23.75 -8.91
CA GLN A 145 0.22 -25.15 -8.74
C GLN A 145 -1.01 -26.05 -8.68
N TYR A 146 -1.99 -25.69 -7.84
CA TYR A 146 -3.25 -26.43 -7.75
C TYR A 146 -3.97 -26.49 -9.10
N ALA A 147 -4.00 -25.38 -9.85
CA ALA A 147 -4.67 -25.35 -11.15
C ALA A 147 -4.01 -26.24 -12.21
N LYS A 148 -2.69 -26.47 -12.10
CA LYS A 148 -1.93 -27.38 -12.97
C LYS A 148 -2.07 -28.86 -12.61
N GLU A 149 -2.53 -29.17 -11.41
CA GLU A 149 -2.60 -30.54 -10.91
C GLU A 149 -4.04 -31.06 -10.78
N ARG A 150 -5.03 -30.16 -10.60
CA ARG A 150 -6.41 -30.53 -10.33
C ARG A 150 -7.19 -30.82 -11.61
N PRO A 151 -7.58 -32.09 -11.89
CA PRO A 151 -8.53 -32.40 -12.93
C PRO A 151 -9.96 -32.12 -12.45
N GLN A 152 -10.76 -31.41 -13.26
CA GLN A 152 -12.19 -31.19 -13.02
C GLN A 152 -12.87 -30.67 -14.28
N GLY A 153 -14.06 -31.19 -14.56
CA GLY A 153 -14.83 -30.81 -15.74
C GLY A 153 -14.20 -31.34 -17.04
N ARG A 154 -14.73 -30.87 -18.16
CA ARG A 154 -14.31 -31.25 -19.51
C ARG A 154 -14.26 -30.04 -20.41
N LYS A 155 -13.53 -30.13 -21.51
CA LYS A 155 -13.47 -29.04 -22.51
C LYS A 155 -14.86 -28.83 -23.13
N ILE A 156 -15.14 -27.57 -23.43
CA ILE A 156 -16.35 -27.17 -24.18
C ILE A 156 -16.02 -27.35 -25.66
N LEU A 157 -16.86 -28.10 -26.37
CA LEU A 157 -16.81 -28.29 -27.83
C LEU A 157 -17.29 -27.02 -28.54
N ASN A 158 -16.99 -26.90 -29.83
CA ASN A 158 -17.48 -25.82 -30.68
C ASN A 158 -19.02 -25.74 -30.74
N SER A 159 -19.71 -26.82 -30.41
CA SER A 159 -21.18 -26.90 -30.26
C SER A 159 -21.70 -26.22 -28.96
N GLY A 160 -20.84 -25.73 -28.06
CA GLY A 160 -21.19 -25.25 -26.74
C GLY A 160 -21.48 -26.36 -25.71
N LYS A 161 -21.41 -27.62 -26.09
CA LYS A 161 -21.62 -28.76 -25.18
C LYS A 161 -20.28 -29.25 -24.62
N LYS A 162 -20.32 -29.88 -23.43
CA LYS A 162 -19.16 -30.53 -22.83
C LYS A 162 -18.92 -31.85 -23.59
N ASP A 163 -17.66 -32.17 -23.86
CA ASP A 163 -17.25 -33.46 -24.43
C ASP A 163 -17.30 -34.51 -23.34
N ILE A 164 -18.43 -35.23 -23.24
CA ILE A 164 -18.65 -36.28 -22.23
C ILE A 164 -17.81 -37.54 -22.46
N SER A 165 -17.24 -37.70 -23.66
CA SER A 165 -16.41 -38.84 -24.02
C SER A 165 -14.93 -38.66 -23.66
N SER A 166 -14.51 -37.41 -23.44
CA SER A 166 -13.13 -37.08 -23.07
C SER A 166 -12.89 -37.27 -21.56
N GLU A 167 -11.63 -37.42 -21.18
CA GLU A 167 -11.20 -37.40 -19.78
C GLU A 167 -11.40 -36.00 -19.18
N GLN A 168 -11.37 -35.92 -17.84
CA GLN A 168 -11.37 -34.63 -17.14
C GLN A 168 -10.16 -33.79 -17.54
N THR A 169 -10.35 -32.51 -17.73
CA THR A 169 -9.24 -31.58 -18.01
C THR A 169 -8.72 -30.95 -16.74
N LEU A 170 -7.44 -30.58 -16.71
CA LEU A 170 -6.87 -29.76 -15.64
C LEU A 170 -7.57 -28.40 -15.61
N ILE A 171 -7.86 -27.89 -14.40
CA ILE A 171 -8.66 -26.67 -14.27
C ILE A 171 -7.98 -25.43 -14.86
N ILE A 172 -6.65 -25.42 -15.00
CA ILE A 172 -5.92 -24.36 -15.71
C ILE A 172 -6.39 -24.18 -17.16
N ASN A 173 -7.05 -25.16 -17.75
CA ASN A 173 -7.60 -25.09 -19.10
C ASN A 173 -8.98 -24.40 -19.18
N HIS A 174 -9.62 -24.10 -18.03
CA HIS A 174 -10.87 -23.36 -18.00
C HIS A 174 -10.61 -21.87 -18.14
N LEU A 175 -11.43 -21.20 -18.94
CA LEU A 175 -11.23 -19.79 -19.30
C LEU A 175 -11.28 -18.86 -18.08
N ASP A 176 -12.21 -19.09 -17.15
CA ASP A 176 -12.34 -18.28 -15.95
C ASP A 176 -11.20 -18.49 -14.95
N VAL A 177 -10.68 -19.72 -14.84
CA VAL A 177 -9.46 -20.00 -14.05
C VAL A 177 -8.27 -19.23 -14.62
N ARG A 178 -8.10 -19.22 -15.95
CA ARG A 178 -7.05 -18.43 -16.62
C ARG A 178 -7.22 -16.93 -16.37
N ARG A 179 -8.45 -16.42 -16.43
CA ARG A 179 -8.75 -15.02 -16.12
C ARG A 179 -8.31 -14.67 -14.70
N MET A 180 -8.67 -15.49 -13.71
CA MET A 180 -8.29 -15.28 -12.31
C MET A 180 -6.77 -15.36 -12.09
N LEU A 181 -6.08 -16.30 -12.74
CA LEU A 181 -4.60 -16.39 -12.67
C LEU A 181 -3.93 -15.15 -13.30
N LEU A 182 -4.43 -14.67 -14.44
CA LEU A 182 -3.91 -13.45 -15.09
C LEU A 182 -4.18 -12.21 -14.21
N ALA A 183 -5.34 -12.14 -13.57
CA ALA A 183 -5.66 -11.05 -12.63
C ALA A 183 -4.65 -11.01 -11.46
N GLN A 184 -4.42 -12.15 -10.81
CA GLN A 184 -3.44 -12.26 -9.74
C GLN A 184 -2.05 -11.83 -10.22
N LYS A 185 -1.59 -12.38 -11.34
CA LYS A 185 -0.27 -12.09 -11.91
C LYS A 185 -0.12 -10.60 -12.27
N ALA A 186 -1.14 -9.99 -12.85
CA ALA A 186 -1.14 -8.58 -13.22
C ALA A 186 -1.01 -7.67 -11.98
N VAL A 187 -1.67 -8.01 -10.88
CA VAL A 187 -1.57 -7.26 -9.61
C VAL A 187 -0.19 -7.42 -8.98
N ILE A 188 0.29 -8.65 -8.77
CA ILE A 188 1.53 -8.89 -8.02
C ILE A 188 2.77 -8.37 -8.74
N GLU A 189 2.89 -8.59 -10.05
CA GLU A 189 4.07 -8.15 -10.80
C GLU A 189 4.07 -6.64 -11.05
N GLY A 190 2.91 -6.03 -11.30
CA GLY A 190 2.78 -4.58 -11.40
C GLY A 190 3.08 -3.88 -10.06
N SER A 191 2.60 -4.44 -8.96
CA SER A 191 2.91 -3.95 -7.60
C SER A 191 4.40 -4.06 -7.29
N LEU A 192 5.02 -5.19 -7.59
CA LEU A 192 6.45 -5.40 -7.36
C LEU A 192 7.29 -4.38 -8.14
N SER A 193 6.95 -4.13 -9.40
CA SER A 193 7.64 -3.12 -10.22
C SER A 193 7.55 -1.72 -9.61
N LEU A 194 6.37 -1.31 -9.13
CA LEU A 194 6.19 -0.03 -8.44
C LEU A 194 7.03 0.06 -7.15
N LEU A 195 7.04 -1.01 -6.35
CA LEU A 195 7.78 -1.04 -5.08
C LEU A 195 9.29 -0.97 -5.28
N ILE A 196 9.82 -1.65 -6.32
CA ILE A 196 11.22 -1.56 -6.73
C ILE A 196 11.55 -0.13 -7.20
N GLU A 197 10.66 0.52 -7.95
CA GLU A 197 10.84 1.92 -8.35
C GLU A 197 10.87 2.86 -7.14
N CYS A 198 10.00 2.64 -6.14
CA CYS A 198 10.04 3.40 -4.88
C CYS A 198 11.35 3.18 -4.12
N ALA A 199 11.84 1.94 -4.05
CA ALA A 199 13.14 1.63 -3.46
C ALA A 199 14.29 2.35 -4.19
N TYR A 200 14.28 2.32 -5.52
CA TYR A 200 15.25 3.07 -6.35
C TYR A 200 15.20 4.58 -6.05
N HIS A 201 14.00 5.17 -5.96
CA HIS A 201 13.89 6.59 -5.60
C HIS A 201 14.40 6.88 -4.19
N SER A 202 14.21 5.96 -3.24
CA SER A 202 14.75 6.07 -1.89
C SER A 202 16.28 6.07 -1.90
N ASP A 203 16.88 5.13 -2.62
CA ASP A 203 18.35 4.98 -2.71
C ASP A 203 18.99 6.23 -3.34
N VAL A 204 18.44 6.71 -4.46
CA VAL A 204 18.95 7.92 -5.13
C VAL A 204 18.80 9.15 -4.23
N ALA A 205 17.65 9.30 -3.56
CA ALA A 205 17.45 10.41 -2.62
C ALA A 205 18.39 10.37 -1.41
N HIS A 206 18.95 9.18 -1.07
CA HIS A 206 19.92 9.01 0.01
C HIS A 206 21.36 9.24 -0.44
N CYS A 207 21.71 8.75 -1.64
CA CYS A 207 23.09 8.72 -2.13
C CYS A 207 23.47 9.99 -2.91
N GLU A 208 22.50 10.66 -3.54
CA GLU A 208 22.74 11.84 -4.37
C GLU A 208 22.54 13.17 -3.61
N SER A 209 22.87 14.28 -4.24
CA SER A 209 22.73 15.64 -3.73
C SER A 209 22.09 16.56 -4.77
N GLY A 210 21.71 17.79 -4.37
CA GLY A 210 21.16 18.79 -5.29
C GLY A 210 19.83 18.38 -5.92
N GLU A 211 19.65 18.68 -7.21
CA GLU A 211 18.39 18.48 -7.95
C GLU A 211 17.99 17.00 -8.06
N ALA A 212 18.95 16.11 -8.24
CA ALA A 212 18.67 14.67 -8.33
C ALA A 212 18.05 14.16 -7.04
N LYS A 213 18.64 14.48 -5.87
CA LYS A 213 18.10 14.15 -4.55
C LYS A 213 16.66 14.66 -4.40
N GLU A 214 16.45 15.93 -4.70
CA GLU A 214 15.14 16.57 -4.50
C GLU A 214 14.07 15.96 -5.42
N LYS A 215 14.37 15.73 -6.71
CA LYS A 215 13.46 15.06 -7.65
C LYS A 215 13.04 13.69 -7.14
N HIS A 216 14.00 12.84 -6.76
CA HIS A 216 13.72 11.48 -6.34
C HIS A 216 13.01 11.42 -4.98
N HIS A 217 13.33 12.33 -4.06
CA HIS A 217 12.59 12.49 -2.81
C HIS A 217 11.12 12.84 -3.06
N GLN A 218 10.84 13.80 -3.94
CA GLN A 218 9.47 14.21 -4.27
C GLN A 218 8.68 13.09 -4.97
N LEU A 219 9.31 12.35 -5.88
CA LEU A 219 8.69 11.18 -6.53
C LEU A 219 8.35 10.09 -5.51
N LEU A 220 9.27 9.78 -4.59
CA LEU A 220 9.05 8.83 -3.50
C LEU A 220 7.85 9.24 -2.64
N GLU A 221 7.82 10.51 -2.22
CA GLU A 221 6.73 11.08 -1.42
C GLU A 221 5.36 10.96 -2.13
N LEU A 222 5.30 11.23 -3.44
CA LEU A 222 4.09 11.12 -4.24
C LEU A 222 3.63 9.67 -4.39
N LEU A 223 4.56 8.73 -4.63
CA LEU A 223 4.27 7.33 -4.90
C LEU A 223 3.97 6.51 -3.63
N THR A 224 4.48 6.91 -2.46
CA THR A 224 4.33 6.16 -1.20
C THR A 224 2.87 5.81 -0.84
N PRO A 225 1.88 6.71 -0.89
CA PRO A 225 0.48 6.37 -0.64
C PRO A 225 -0.05 5.29 -1.61
N ILE A 226 0.35 5.34 -2.87
CA ILE A 226 -0.04 4.39 -3.91
C ILE A 226 0.64 3.04 -3.68
N ALA A 227 1.94 3.05 -3.41
CA ALA A 227 2.75 1.86 -3.13
C ALA A 227 2.27 1.08 -1.90
N LYS A 228 1.70 1.76 -0.91
CA LYS A 228 1.03 1.13 0.23
C LYS A 228 -0.36 0.62 -0.10
N THR A 229 -1.18 1.43 -0.80
CA THR A 229 -2.62 1.19 -0.93
C THR A 229 -2.94 0.15 -2.01
N TYR A 230 -2.38 0.29 -3.21
CA TYR A 230 -2.72 -0.61 -4.33
C TYR A 230 -2.39 -2.07 -4.01
N PRO A 231 -1.18 -2.44 -3.54
CA PRO A 231 -0.90 -3.83 -3.18
C PRO A 231 -1.79 -4.35 -2.05
N SER A 232 -2.12 -3.51 -1.06
CA SER A 232 -2.94 -3.91 0.09
C SER A 232 -4.38 -4.24 -0.32
N GLU A 233 -4.98 -3.45 -1.20
CA GLU A 233 -6.36 -3.67 -1.66
C GLU A 233 -6.43 -4.71 -2.78
N LYS A 234 -5.62 -4.55 -3.83
CA LYS A 234 -5.65 -5.46 -4.98
C LYS A 234 -4.99 -6.81 -4.68
N GLY A 235 -4.02 -6.87 -3.78
CA GLY A 235 -3.46 -8.13 -3.29
C GLY A 235 -4.50 -8.97 -2.55
N ARG A 236 -5.38 -8.35 -1.76
CA ARG A 236 -6.52 -9.04 -1.13
C ARG A 236 -7.48 -9.61 -2.18
N GLU A 237 -7.81 -8.86 -3.23
CA GLU A 237 -8.62 -9.36 -4.34
C GLU A 237 -7.93 -10.53 -5.07
N ALA A 238 -6.61 -10.43 -5.28
CA ALA A 238 -5.80 -11.49 -5.88
C ALA A 238 -5.82 -12.78 -5.06
N ILE A 239 -5.67 -12.70 -3.74
CA ILE A 239 -5.77 -13.87 -2.85
C ILE A 239 -7.17 -14.47 -2.89
N ASN A 240 -8.22 -13.64 -2.94
CA ASN A 240 -9.59 -14.12 -3.05
C ASN A 240 -9.82 -14.89 -4.37
N TYR A 241 -9.21 -14.48 -5.49
CA TYR A 241 -9.20 -15.28 -6.71
C TYR A 241 -8.47 -16.62 -6.53
N GLY A 242 -7.39 -16.63 -5.77
CA GLY A 242 -6.70 -17.88 -5.43
C GLY A 242 -7.59 -18.87 -4.69
N LEU A 243 -8.34 -18.41 -3.68
CA LEU A 243 -9.33 -19.22 -2.96
C LEU A 243 -10.41 -19.76 -3.91
N GLN A 244 -10.91 -18.91 -4.82
CA GLN A 244 -11.91 -19.31 -5.80
C GLN A 244 -11.38 -20.42 -6.75
N ILE A 245 -10.12 -20.35 -7.15
CA ILE A 245 -9.47 -21.37 -7.99
C ILE A 245 -9.40 -22.72 -7.26
N LEU A 246 -9.16 -22.73 -5.95
CA LEU A 246 -9.14 -23.96 -5.15
C LEU A 246 -10.55 -24.56 -4.95
N GLY A 247 -11.61 -23.82 -5.23
CA GLY A 247 -13.00 -24.26 -5.01
C GLY A 247 -13.26 -24.57 -3.53
N GLY A 248 -13.88 -25.70 -3.21
CA GLY A 248 -14.17 -26.10 -1.83
C GLY A 248 -12.93 -26.17 -0.94
N TYR A 249 -11.79 -26.60 -1.46
CA TYR A 249 -10.53 -26.63 -0.73
C TYR A 249 -10.01 -25.24 -0.35
N GLY A 250 -10.36 -24.18 -1.10
CA GLY A 250 -10.03 -22.81 -0.74
C GLY A 250 -10.69 -22.36 0.57
N PHE A 251 -11.79 -23.01 0.98
CA PHE A 251 -12.49 -22.72 2.25
C PHE A 251 -11.98 -23.60 3.42
N CYS A 252 -11.14 -24.61 3.14
CA CYS A 252 -10.59 -25.51 4.15
C CYS A 252 -9.25 -24.98 4.70
N MET A 253 -8.93 -25.36 5.93
CA MET A 253 -7.68 -24.95 6.58
C MET A 253 -6.45 -25.73 6.11
N ASP A 254 -6.63 -26.78 5.30
CA ASP A 254 -5.54 -27.59 4.74
C ASP A 254 -4.63 -26.81 3.78
N PHE A 255 -5.14 -25.70 3.21
CA PHE A 255 -4.40 -24.83 2.30
C PHE A 255 -4.13 -23.47 2.92
N PRO A 256 -2.95 -22.85 2.69
CA PRO A 256 -2.55 -21.63 3.38
C PRO A 256 -3.29 -20.35 2.92
N LEU A 257 -4.01 -20.40 1.77
CA LEU A 257 -4.60 -19.20 1.17
C LEU A 257 -5.64 -18.53 2.09
N GLN A 258 -6.39 -19.30 2.89
CA GLN A 258 -7.33 -18.75 3.87
C GLN A 258 -6.61 -17.95 4.97
N GLN A 259 -5.39 -18.36 5.35
CA GLN A 259 -4.55 -17.60 6.25
C GLN A 259 -4.04 -16.33 5.57
N TYR A 260 -3.53 -16.43 4.35
CA TYR A 260 -3.06 -15.26 3.60
C TYR A 260 -4.16 -14.20 3.42
N LEU A 261 -5.43 -14.61 3.19
CA LEU A 261 -6.56 -13.69 3.11
C LEU A 261 -6.82 -12.96 4.42
N ARG A 262 -6.69 -13.66 5.56
CA ARG A 262 -6.83 -13.06 6.89
C ARG A 262 -5.65 -12.14 7.22
N ASP A 263 -4.45 -12.56 6.89
CA ASP A 263 -3.21 -11.83 7.20
C ASP A 263 -3.07 -10.54 6.41
N ILE A 264 -3.42 -10.55 5.11
CA ILE A 264 -3.31 -9.34 4.28
C ILE A 264 -4.31 -8.25 4.67
N ARG A 265 -5.43 -8.62 5.34
CA ARG A 265 -6.52 -7.67 5.60
C ARG A 265 -6.08 -6.46 6.44
N ILE A 266 -5.15 -6.65 7.36
CA ILE A 266 -4.65 -5.55 8.21
C ILE A 266 -3.89 -4.50 7.40
N MET A 267 -3.29 -4.87 6.26
CA MET A 267 -2.42 -4.00 5.48
C MET A 267 -3.13 -2.81 4.86
N SER A 268 -4.46 -2.87 4.67
CA SER A 268 -5.28 -1.73 4.27
C SER A 268 -5.85 -0.92 5.45
N ILE A 269 -5.53 -1.30 6.69
CA ILE A 269 -6.03 -0.67 7.91
C ILE A 269 -4.92 0.08 8.64
N TYR A 270 -3.81 -0.61 9.00
CA TYR A 270 -2.72 -0.01 9.77
C TYR A 270 -1.79 0.85 8.89
N GLU A 271 -0.86 1.58 9.51
CA GLU A 271 0.04 2.55 8.84
C GLU A 271 -0.71 3.59 7.99
N GLY A 272 -1.91 3.94 8.41
CA GLY A 272 -2.88 4.76 7.70
C GLY A 272 -3.80 3.92 6.83
N THR A 273 -5.11 4.00 7.11
CA THR A 273 -6.13 3.32 6.30
C THR A 273 -6.08 3.77 4.84
N THR A 274 -6.70 2.99 3.95
CA THR A 274 -6.88 3.37 2.54
C THR A 274 -7.43 4.79 2.40
N GLY A 275 -8.44 5.17 3.21
CA GLY A 275 -8.99 6.52 3.21
C GLY A 275 -7.96 7.58 3.62
N ILE A 276 -7.15 7.34 4.66
CA ILE A 276 -6.09 8.27 5.09
C ILE A 276 -5.01 8.41 4.01
N GLN A 277 -4.60 7.33 3.35
CA GLN A 277 -3.66 7.40 2.22
C GLN A 277 -4.24 8.18 1.04
N SER A 278 -5.55 8.04 0.80
CA SER A 278 -6.25 8.75 -0.27
C SER A 278 -6.33 10.25 0.00
N LEU A 279 -6.64 10.64 1.23
CA LEU A 279 -6.61 12.04 1.67
C LEU A 279 -5.19 12.61 1.62
N ASP A 280 -4.18 11.82 1.98
CA ASP A 280 -2.77 12.21 1.87
C ASP A 280 -2.35 12.44 0.42
N LEU A 281 -2.72 11.54 -0.49
CA LEU A 281 -2.43 11.67 -1.91
C LEU A 281 -3.05 12.94 -2.50
N LEU A 282 -4.38 13.05 -2.46
CA LEU A 282 -5.11 14.14 -3.10
C LEU A 282 -4.89 15.48 -2.41
N GLY A 283 -5.01 15.52 -1.07
CA GLY A 283 -4.99 16.76 -0.31
C GLY A 283 -3.59 17.31 -0.04
N ARG A 284 -2.54 16.47 -0.08
CA ARG A 284 -1.19 16.90 0.30
C ARG A 284 -0.12 16.60 -0.74
N LYS A 285 -0.07 15.38 -1.32
CA LYS A 285 1.01 14.98 -2.23
C LYS A 285 0.83 15.56 -3.62
N ILE A 286 -0.38 15.61 -4.14
CA ILE A 286 -0.67 16.21 -5.45
C ILE A 286 -0.31 17.71 -5.49
N PRO A 287 -0.73 18.57 -4.53
CA PRO A 287 -0.39 19.99 -4.55
C PRO A 287 1.02 20.29 -4.03
N MET A 288 1.77 19.32 -3.52
CA MET A 288 3.10 19.51 -2.94
C MET A 288 4.05 20.21 -3.91
N ASN A 289 4.78 21.23 -3.41
CA ASN A 289 5.70 22.04 -4.20
C ASN A 289 5.07 22.55 -5.53
N ASN A 290 3.84 23.06 -5.45
CA ASN A 290 3.07 23.52 -6.61
C ASN A 290 2.87 22.44 -7.69
N GLY A 291 2.73 21.17 -7.29
CA GLY A 291 2.53 20.04 -8.20
C GLY A 291 3.79 19.56 -8.91
N GLN A 292 4.97 19.93 -8.45
CA GLN A 292 6.24 19.60 -9.10
C GLN A 292 6.47 18.07 -9.17
N ALA A 293 6.14 17.33 -8.10
CA ALA A 293 6.25 15.88 -8.09
C ALA A 293 5.40 15.22 -9.20
N LEU A 294 4.18 15.71 -9.40
CA LEU A 294 3.29 15.22 -10.45
C LEU A 294 3.84 15.56 -11.85
N GLN A 295 4.48 16.72 -12.03
CA GLN A 295 5.13 17.10 -13.28
C GLN A 295 6.31 16.16 -13.61
N PHE A 296 7.16 15.84 -12.62
CA PHE A 296 8.24 14.88 -12.80
C PHE A 296 7.72 13.51 -13.21
N LEU A 297 6.72 12.99 -12.50
CA LEU A 297 6.11 11.70 -12.79
C LEU A 297 5.46 11.68 -14.17
N SER A 298 4.74 12.74 -14.53
CA SER A 298 4.11 12.86 -15.85
C SER A 298 5.15 12.87 -16.97
N ALA A 299 6.27 13.58 -16.80
CA ALA A 299 7.36 13.60 -17.77
C ALA A 299 8.00 12.20 -17.94
N ASP A 300 8.22 11.48 -16.83
CA ASP A 300 8.76 10.12 -16.87
C ASP A 300 7.79 9.15 -17.56
N ILE A 301 6.48 9.25 -17.31
CA ILE A 301 5.45 8.44 -18.00
C ILE A 301 5.41 8.76 -19.51
N MET A 302 5.41 10.04 -19.88
CA MET A 302 5.37 10.48 -21.28
C MET A 302 6.58 9.99 -22.07
N LYS A 303 7.76 9.96 -21.46
CA LYS A 303 8.96 9.37 -22.06
C LYS A 303 8.73 7.89 -22.45
N TYR A 304 8.16 7.08 -21.56
CA TYR A 304 7.89 5.67 -21.86
C TYR A 304 6.74 5.48 -22.85
N ILE A 305 5.74 6.35 -22.86
CA ILE A 305 4.69 6.37 -23.89
C ILE A 305 5.32 6.62 -25.26
N GLN A 306 6.25 7.56 -25.37
CA GLN A 306 6.95 7.85 -26.62
C GLN A 306 7.78 6.66 -27.09
N LEU A 307 8.63 6.09 -26.23
CA LEU A 307 9.45 4.92 -26.54
C LEU A 307 8.59 3.71 -26.97
N ALA A 308 7.52 3.41 -26.24
CA ALA A 308 6.62 2.31 -26.57
C ALA A 308 5.86 2.55 -27.90
N SER A 309 5.63 3.80 -28.28
CA SER A 309 4.95 4.15 -29.54
C SER A 309 5.78 3.85 -30.79
N GLU A 310 7.09 3.64 -30.65
CA GLU A 310 7.98 3.22 -31.73
C GLU A 310 7.76 1.76 -32.14
N TYR A 311 7.12 0.95 -31.27
CA TYR A 311 6.82 -0.44 -31.51
C TYR A 311 5.34 -0.63 -31.87
N ASP A 312 5.06 -1.14 -33.07
CA ASP A 312 3.67 -1.38 -33.54
C ASP A 312 2.85 -2.23 -32.55
N SER A 313 3.49 -3.21 -31.90
CA SER A 313 2.86 -4.10 -30.92
C SER A 313 2.46 -3.41 -29.61
N LEU A 314 3.04 -2.24 -29.30
CA LEU A 314 2.81 -1.49 -28.04
C LEU A 314 2.08 -0.16 -28.26
N LYS A 315 2.07 0.37 -29.49
CA LYS A 315 1.52 1.69 -29.83
C LYS A 315 0.10 1.92 -29.30
N ALA A 316 -0.80 0.92 -29.43
CA ALA A 316 -2.17 1.04 -28.94
C ALA A 316 -2.24 1.13 -27.39
N TYR A 317 -1.33 0.48 -26.68
CA TYR A 317 -1.25 0.52 -25.21
C TYR A 317 -0.66 1.84 -24.71
N ALA A 318 0.35 2.36 -25.41
CA ALA A 318 0.89 3.69 -25.18
C ALA A 318 -0.19 4.77 -25.31
N GLN A 319 -1.04 4.72 -26.35
CA GLN A 319 -2.16 5.62 -26.53
C GLN A 319 -3.22 5.48 -25.42
N GLN A 320 -3.53 4.25 -24.97
CA GLN A 320 -4.46 4.05 -23.87
C GLN A 320 -3.94 4.63 -22.55
N LEU A 321 -2.62 4.55 -22.29
CA LEU A 321 -2.02 5.15 -21.10
C LEU A 321 -2.05 6.68 -21.19
N ALA A 322 -1.73 7.26 -22.35
CA ALA A 322 -1.82 8.70 -22.59
C ALA A 322 -3.25 9.21 -22.32
N GLN A 323 -4.27 8.51 -22.83
CA GLN A 323 -5.67 8.86 -22.56
C GLN A 323 -6.01 8.78 -21.09
N ALA A 324 -5.52 7.77 -20.37
CA ALA A 324 -5.75 7.63 -18.94
C ALA A 324 -5.10 8.76 -18.12
N MET A 325 -3.94 9.27 -18.55
CA MET A 325 -3.31 10.46 -17.98
C MET A 325 -4.14 11.73 -18.22
N GLU A 326 -4.67 11.91 -19.43
CA GLU A 326 -5.62 13.02 -19.71
C GLU A 326 -6.85 12.95 -18.82
N ASP A 327 -7.35 11.75 -18.55
CA ASP A 327 -8.51 11.55 -17.68
C ASP A 327 -8.19 11.93 -16.23
N ILE A 328 -6.95 11.68 -15.70
CA ILE A 328 -6.50 12.24 -14.40
C ILE A 328 -6.49 13.77 -14.43
N GLN A 329 -5.99 14.38 -15.52
CA GLN A 329 -5.98 15.83 -15.63
C GLN A 329 -7.39 16.43 -15.61
N LYS A 330 -8.36 15.78 -16.27
CA LYS A 330 -9.78 16.19 -16.20
C LYS A 330 -10.33 16.08 -14.78
N ALA A 331 -10.05 14.99 -14.06
CA ALA A 331 -10.45 14.84 -12.67
C ALA A 331 -9.88 15.95 -11.78
N LEU A 332 -8.58 16.24 -11.91
CA LEU A 332 -7.94 17.34 -11.17
C LEU A 332 -8.52 18.70 -11.57
N GLY A 333 -8.78 18.94 -12.86
CA GLY A 333 -9.42 20.16 -13.35
C GLY A 333 -10.81 20.39 -12.74
N TYR A 334 -11.56 19.30 -12.47
CA TYR A 334 -12.85 19.37 -11.78
C TYR A 334 -12.68 19.59 -10.27
N LEU A 335 -11.72 18.96 -9.62
CA LEU A 335 -11.54 18.99 -8.16
C LEU A 335 -10.84 20.27 -7.66
N MET A 336 -9.81 20.75 -8.36
CA MET A 336 -8.98 21.87 -7.92
C MET A 336 -9.75 23.17 -7.64
N PRO A 337 -10.80 23.55 -8.39
CA PRO A 337 -11.60 24.73 -8.07
C PRO A 337 -12.24 24.71 -6.67
N TYR A 338 -12.61 23.53 -6.14
CA TYR A 338 -13.11 23.39 -4.78
C TYR A 338 -12.00 23.69 -3.75
N ALA A 339 -10.81 23.12 -3.94
CA ALA A 339 -9.66 23.40 -3.08
C ALA A 339 -9.29 24.90 -3.07
N MET A 340 -9.30 25.55 -4.23
CA MET A 340 -9.01 27.00 -4.35
C MET A 340 -10.04 27.89 -3.65
N LYS A 341 -11.28 27.44 -3.54
CA LYS A 341 -12.35 28.13 -2.80
C LYS A 341 -12.34 27.81 -1.29
N GLY A 342 -11.46 26.91 -0.84
CA GLY A 342 -11.43 26.40 0.54
C GLY A 342 -12.52 25.38 0.86
N ASP A 343 -13.21 24.86 -0.14
CA ASP A 343 -14.24 23.83 -0.01
C ASP A 343 -13.60 22.45 -0.02
N PHE A 344 -12.94 22.11 1.09
CA PHE A 344 -12.22 20.85 1.22
C PHE A 344 -13.12 19.62 1.34
N GLU A 345 -14.37 19.77 1.76
CA GLU A 345 -15.33 18.65 1.82
C GLU A 345 -15.64 18.16 0.42
N ASN A 346 -16.01 19.03 -0.51
CA ASN A 346 -16.21 18.69 -1.92
C ASN A 346 -14.93 18.24 -2.61
N TYR A 347 -13.79 18.88 -2.29
CA TYR A 347 -12.49 18.49 -2.86
C TYR A 347 -12.10 17.06 -2.53
N LEU A 348 -12.35 16.62 -1.30
CA LEU A 348 -11.86 15.34 -0.76
C LEU A 348 -12.94 14.24 -0.70
N ALA A 349 -14.18 14.53 -1.04
CA ALA A 349 -15.31 13.59 -0.94
C ALA A 349 -15.02 12.24 -1.62
N ASP A 350 -14.43 12.28 -2.82
CA ASP A 350 -14.12 11.11 -3.63
C ASP A 350 -12.61 10.75 -3.64
N ALA A 351 -11.85 11.14 -2.60
CA ALA A 351 -10.41 10.91 -2.54
C ALA A 351 -10.02 9.43 -2.73
N SER A 352 -10.82 8.48 -2.24
CA SER A 352 -10.55 7.04 -2.42
C SER A 352 -10.77 6.58 -3.87
N ILE A 353 -11.72 7.15 -4.58
CA ILE A 353 -11.93 6.89 -6.00
C ILE A 353 -10.80 7.51 -6.83
N PHE A 354 -10.35 8.69 -6.46
CA PHE A 354 -9.16 9.32 -7.07
C PHE A 354 -7.89 8.48 -6.84
N MET A 355 -7.69 7.94 -5.63
CA MET A 355 -6.60 7.01 -5.32
C MET A 355 -6.65 5.78 -6.22
N GLU A 356 -7.81 5.16 -6.40
CA GLU A 356 -7.97 4.01 -7.32
C GLU A 356 -7.64 4.39 -8.75
N MET A 357 -8.13 5.55 -9.22
CA MET A 357 -7.86 6.08 -10.55
C MET A 357 -6.37 6.24 -10.82
N VAL A 358 -5.66 6.97 -9.94
CA VAL A 358 -4.22 7.22 -10.07
C VAL A 358 -3.44 5.92 -9.95
N SER A 359 -3.78 5.04 -9.00
CA SER A 359 -3.13 3.74 -8.83
C SER A 359 -3.21 2.91 -10.11
N ASN A 360 -4.38 2.86 -10.77
CA ASN A 360 -4.53 2.11 -12.02
C ASN A 360 -3.65 2.67 -13.14
N VAL A 361 -3.47 3.99 -13.22
CA VAL A 361 -2.58 4.61 -14.23
C VAL A 361 -1.12 4.30 -13.91
N ILE A 362 -0.69 4.42 -12.65
CA ILE A 362 0.69 4.13 -12.24
C ILE A 362 1.06 2.67 -12.51
N ILE A 363 0.19 1.73 -12.18
CA ILE A 363 0.45 0.31 -12.49
C ILE A 363 0.38 0.05 -14.00
N GLY A 364 -0.48 0.74 -14.74
CA GLY A 364 -0.47 0.73 -16.22
C GLY A 364 0.87 1.18 -16.80
N TYR A 365 1.45 2.23 -16.22
CA TYR A 365 2.80 2.68 -16.54
C TYR A 365 3.87 1.61 -16.22
N GLN A 366 3.79 0.95 -15.06
CA GLN A 366 4.71 -0.15 -14.75
C GLN A 366 4.61 -1.27 -15.79
N TRP A 367 3.39 -1.63 -16.18
CA TRP A 367 3.18 -2.64 -17.21
C TRP A 367 3.66 -2.22 -18.60
N LEU A 368 3.59 -0.93 -18.96
CA LEU A 368 4.16 -0.45 -20.21
C LEU A 368 5.68 -0.59 -20.23
N LYS A 369 6.36 -0.26 -19.12
CA LYS A 369 7.81 -0.46 -18.96
C LYS A 369 8.20 -1.94 -19.11
N ILE A 370 7.47 -2.83 -18.41
CA ILE A 370 7.69 -4.29 -18.50
C ILE A 370 7.44 -4.78 -19.93
N GLY A 371 6.39 -4.31 -20.58
CA GLY A 371 6.05 -4.66 -21.96
C GLY A 371 7.11 -4.22 -22.95
N LEU A 372 7.57 -2.97 -22.85
CA LEU A 372 8.63 -2.42 -23.68
C LEU A 372 9.91 -3.25 -23.54
N LYS A 373 10.37 -3.47 -22.31
CA LYS A 373 11.57 -4.28 -22.07
C LYS A 373 11.42 -5.72 -22.58
N SER A 374 10.21 -6.27 -22.49
CA SER A 374 9.94 -7.64 -22.99
C SER A 374 9.99 -7.71 -24.51
N VAL A 375 9.46 -6.70 -25.24
CA VAL A 375 9.55 -6.64 -26.70
C VAL A 375 10.99 -6.46 -27.13
N GLU A 376 11.74 -5.52 -26.56
CA GLU A 376 13.17 -5.33 -26.82
C GLU A 376 13.97 -6.62 -26.62
N SER A 377 13.68 -7.35 -25.53
CA SER A 377 14.42 -8.59 -25.22
C SER A 377 14.09 -9.75 -26.15
N LEU A 378 12.89 -9.78 -26.75
CA LEU A 378 12.52 -10.79 -27.75
C LEU A 378 13.26 -10.60 -29.08
N ASP A 379 13.69 -9.38 -29.38
CA ASP A 379 14.43 -9.04 -30.60
C ASP A 379 15.95 -9.23 -30.43
N LEU A 380 16.43 -9.53 -29.19
CA LEU A 380 17.84 -9.73 -28.91
C LEU A 380 18.28 -11.20 -29.05
N ASP A 381 19.37 -11.44 -29.77
CA ASP A 381 20.08 -12.71 -29.71
C ASP A 381 20.75 -12.87 -28.32
N GLY A 382 20.46 -13.97 -27.62
CA GLY A 382 21.04 -14.23 -26.31
C GLY A 382 20.33 -13.52 -25.12
N ALA A 383 19.01 -13.30 -25.23
CA ALA A 383 18.20 -12.80 -24.13
C ALA A 383 18.38 -13.61 -22.84
N GLU A 384 18.42 -12.95 -21.69
CA GLU A 384 18.72 -13.52 -20.37
C GLU A 384 17.73 -14.64 -19.96
N PHE A 385 16.45 -14.51 -20.34
CA PHE A 385 15.40 -15.46 -20.02
C PHE A 385 14.82 -16.13 -21.26
N ALA A 386 14.16 -17.26 -21.06
CA ALA A 386 13.46 -17.96 -22.15
C ALA A 386 12.39 -17.07 -22.81
N LYS A 387 12.18 -17.25 -24.10
CA LYS A 387 11.18 -16.52 -24.91
C LYS A 387 9.79 -16.50 -24.24
N SER A 388 9.36 -17.63 -23.70
CA SER A 388 8.07 -17.76 -23.01
C SER A 388 7.93 -16.85 -21.78
N PHE A 389 9.03 -16.48 -21.12
CA PHE A 389 9.03 -15.53 -20.03
C PHE A 389 8.58 -14.16 -20.51
N TYR A 390 9.20 -13.63 -21.55
CA TYR A 390 8.87 -12.30 -22.10
C TYR A 390 7.47 -12.28 -22.74
N GLU A 391 7.09 -13.33 -23.47
CA GLU A 391 5.75 -13.49 -24.04
C GLU A 391 4.68 -13.47 -22.92
N SER A 392 4.96 -14.11 -21.78
CA SER A 392 4.04 -14.12 -20.64
C SER A 392 3.86 -12.72 -20.01
N LYS A 393 4.92 -11.88 -19.99
CA LYS A 393 4.84 -10.48 -19.53
C LYS A 393 3.96 -9.65 -20.46
N ILE A 394 4.14 -9.79 -21.77
CA ILE A 394 3.32 -9.11 -22.77
C ILE A 394 1.85 -9.50 -22.64
N VAL A 395 1.53 -10.79 -22.47
CA VAL A 395 0.15 -11.24 -22.28
C VAL A 395 -0.45 -10.65 -20.98
N THR A 396 0.31 -10.60 -19.90
CA THR A 396 -0.14 -10.03 -18.63
C THR A 396 -0.34 -8.52 -18.74
N MET A 397 0.55 -7.79 -19.43
CA MET A 397 0.34 -6.37 -19.75
C MET A 397 -0.97 -6.16 -20.53
N LYS A 398 -1.19 -6.95 -21.59
CA LYS A 398 -2.44 -6.89 -22.37
C LYS A 398 -3.69 -7.13 -21.52
N TYR A 399 -3.59 -8.09 -20.59
CA TYR A 399 -4.66 -8.33 -19.61
C TYR A 399 -4.92 -7.08 -18.77
N TYR A 400 -3.86 -6.47 -18.19
CA TYR A 400 -3.99 -5.29 -17.35
C TYR A 400 -4.68 -4.13 -18.09
N TYR A 401 -4.24 -3.82 -19.29
CA TYR A 401 -4.81 -2.75 -20.10
C TYR A 401 -6.26 -2.98 -20.47
N LYS A 402 -6.65 -4.24 -20.70
CA LYS A 402 -8.04 -4.59 -21.05
C LYS A 402 -8.98 -4.57 -19.85
N TYR A 403 -8.56 -5.06 -18.67
CA TYR A 403 -9.45 -5.33 -17.56
C TYR A 403 -9.31 -4.37 -16.38
N GLU A 404 -8.14 -3.76 -16.19
CA GLU A 404 -7.86 -2.90 -15.06
C GLU A 404 -7.76 -1.43 -15.46
N LEU A 405 -6.94 -1.06 -16.46
CA LEU A 405 -6.75 0.33 -16.86
C LEU A 405 -8.06 0.99 -17.34
N THR A 406 -8.96 0.22 -17.95
CA THR A 406 -10.28 0.72 -18.38
C THR A 406 -11.15 1.26 -17.24
N LYS A 407 -10.90 0.86 -15.99
CA LYS A 407 -11.61 1.34 -14.79
C LYS A 407 -11.39 2.83 -14.53
N VAL A 408 -10.31 3.41 -15.04
CA VAL A 408 -9.99 4.85 -14.96
C VAL A 408 -11.15 5.71 -15.46
N LYS A 409 -11.82 5.30 -16.53
CA LYS A 409 -13.00 6.01 -17.08
C LYS A 409 -14.21 6.00 -16.13
N SER A 410 -14.41 4.89 -15.42
CA SER A 410 -15.47 4.80 -14.41
C SER A 410 -15.17 5.71 -13.23
N CYS A 411 -13.92 5.73 -12.76
CA CYS A 411 -13.49 6.63 -11.68
C CYS A 411 -13.68 8.10 -12.08
N LEU A 412 -13.27 8.49 -13.30
CA LEU A 412 -13.49 9.84 -13.81
C LEU A 412 -14.96 10.22 -13.78
N LYS A 413 -15.84 9.35 -14.31
CA LYS A 413 -17.28 9.60 -14.34
C LYS A 413 -17.87 9.79 -12.92
N THR A 414 -17.39 9.03 -11.94
CA THR A 414 -17.81 9.17 -10.54
C THR A 414 -17.33 10.49 -9.94
N ILE A 415 -16.04 10.81 -10.09
CA ILE A 415 -15.41 12.01 -9.52
C ILE A 415 -16.06 13.29 -10.07
N THR A 416 -16.35 13.33 -11.38
CA THR A 416 -16.92 14.50 -12.06
C THR A 416 -18.44 14.58 -11.99
N ASN A 417 -19.08 13.74 -11.19
CA ASN A 417 -20.50 13.85 -10.90
C ASN A 417 -20.72 14.87 -9.78
N ASP A 418 -21.64 15.80 -9.99
CA ASP A 418 -21.98 16.84 -9.02
C ASP A 418 -22.78 16.31 -7.82
N ASP A 419 -23.38 15.11 -7.95
CA ASP A 419 -24.10 14.45 -6.86
C ASP A 419 -23.14 13.78 -5.87
N LYS A 420 -22.75 14.55 -4.84
CA LYS A 420 -21.83 14.10 -3.79
C LYS A 420 -22.57 13.42 -2.65
N LEU A 421 -23.02 12.18 -2.88
CA LEU A 421 -23.82 11.38 -1.93
C LEU A 421 -23.17 11.17 -0.56
N THR A 422 -21.85 11.37 -0.44
CA THR A 422 -21.10 11.26 0.83
C THR A 422 -21.12 12.54 1.66
N LEU A 423 -21.56 13.67 1.10
CA LEU A 423 -21.72 14.94 1.79
C LEU A 423 -23.16 15.10 2.27
N LEU A 424 -23.57 14.22 3.18
CA LEU A 424 -24.91 14.25 3.76
C LEU A 424 -25.00 15.31 4.85
N ASP A 425 -26.13 15.99 4.93
CA ASP A 425 -26.44 16.86 6.06
C ASP A 425 -26.44 16.04 7.36
N LYS A 426 -25.82 16.59 8.42
CA LYS A 426 -25.70 15.93 9.75
C LYS A 426 -27.04 15.54 10.37
N ASP A 427 -28.13 16.16 9.89
CA ASP A 427 -29.49 15.94 10.36
C ASP A 427 -30.23 14.84 9.57
N ASN A 428 -29.61 14.26 8.54
CA ASN A 428 -30.18 13.15 7.79
C ASN A 428 -29.83 11.80 8.45
N ASP A 429 -30.79 11.21 9.12
CA ASP A 429 -30.75 9.89 9.75
C ASP A 429 -30.85 8.80 8.66
N ILE A 430 -29.82 8.71 7.80
CA ILE A 430 -29.77 7.74 6.69
C ILE A 430 -29.07 6.44 7.11
N PHE A 431 -28.28 6.43 8.22
CA PHE A 431 -27.52 5.30 8.70
C PHE A 431 -27.92 4.87 10.10
#